data_34437b11abe8510bad7c30d8ca1849ad
#
_entry.id   34437b11abe8510bad7c30d8ca1849ad
#
_cell.length_a   1.000
_cell.length_b   1.000
_cell.length_c   1.000
_cell.angle_alpha   90.00
_cell.angle_beta   90.00
_cell.angle_gamma   90.00
#
_symmetry.space_group_name_H-M   'P 1'
#
loop_
_entity.id
_entity.type
_entity.pdbx_description
1 polymer ?
#
loop_
_entity_poly.entity_id
_entity_poly.type
_entity_poly.pdbx_seq_one_letter_code
_entity_poly.pdbx_strand_id
1 'polypeptide(L)'
;MDVMAMRRLFGLMLLLASASLPAEVLRLAGNIWPPYTGKSLPGEGLSVELIRTALERGGYRVEYIEVPWERALFGLRNGSYDMVNGWPTLKRVDYTLSSRPFLVNRMRWVQRRGSDFRYDGLDSLIGYPIALSRGYMYSDELDDNARLQKGYAASFVQAAAMVLAGRVDLTLEDERTVLFHLERELGHERDELSFVPGEFRRAGLSLVVRSDHPQATDIVATLGFGEQWNQKPT
;
A
#
# COMPACT_ATOMS: atom_id res chain seq x y z
N MET A 1 -50.55 30.21 -29.72
CA MET A 1 -49.22 29.74 -29.19
C MET A 1 -48.89 28.47 -29.96
N ASP A 2 -47.87 28.54 -30.77
CA ASP A 2 -47.63 27.56 -31.87
C ASP A 2 -47.10 26.23 -31.28
N VAL A 3 -47.77 25.12 -31.58
CA VAL A 3 -47.45 23.76 -31.08
C VAL A 3 -46.00 23.37 -31.44
N MET A 4 -45.47 23.92 -32.54
CA MET A 4 -44.07 23.73 -32.94
C MET A 4 -43.07 24.44 -32.02
N ALA A 5 -43.42 25.59 -31.47
CA ALA A 5 -42.58 26.34 -30.52
C ALA A 5 -42.53 25.61 -29.16
N MET A 6 -43.65 25.05 -28.73
CA MET A 6 -43.73 24.29 -27.49
C MET A 6 -42.95 22.96 -27.53
N ARG A 7 -42.94 22.27 -28.68
CA ARG A 7 -42.13 21.06 -28.91
C ARG A 7 -40.62 21.36 -28.95
N ARG A 8 -40.21 22.53 -29.46
CA ARG A 8 -38.82 22.98 -29.45
C ARG A 8 -38.35 23.38 -28.05
N LEU A 9 -39.17 24.01 -27.25
CA LEU A 9 -38.89 24.32 -25.84
C LEU A 9 -38.76 23.04 -24.99
N PHE A 10 -39.65 22.05 -25.22
CA PHE A 10 -39.58 20.76 -24.51
C PHE A 10 -38.35 19.93 -24.90
N GLY A 11 -37.94 19.95 -26.17
CA GLY A 11 -36.71 19.32 -26.64
C GLY A 11 -35.44 19.98 -26.10
N LEU A 12 -35.46 21.30 -25.90
CA LEU A 12 -34.33 22.03 -25.33
C LEU A 12 -34.21 21.84 -23.81
N MET A 13 -35.34 21.64 -23.12
CA MET A 13 -35.38 21.38 -21.69
C MET A 13 -34.90 19.96 -21.32
N LEU A 14 -35.07 18.97 -22.20
CA LEU A 14 -34.53 17.62 -22.03
C LEU A 14 -33.02 17.55 -22.24
N LEU A 15 -32.42 18.47 -23.00
CA LEU A 15 -30.98 18.53 -23.23
C LEU A 15 -30.20 19.19 -22.06
N LEU A 16 -30.90 19.95 -21.19
CA LEU A 16 -30.30 20.59 -20.02
C LEU A 16 -30.35 19.74 -18.75
N ALA A 17 -31.01 18.60 -18.77
CA ALA A 17 -31.06 17.64 -17.67
C ALA A 17 -29.91 16.58 -17.79
N SER A 18 -28.73 16.97 -18.30
CA SER A 18 -27.50 16.25 -18.02
C SER A 18 -27.19 16.46 -16.53
N ALA A 19 -27.94 15.81 -15.66
CA ALA A 19 -27.63 15.72 -14.25
C ALA A 19 -26.24 15.15 -14.18
N SER A 20 -25.24 15.98 -13.86
CA SER A 20 -23.93 15.49 -13.45
C SER A 20 -24.17 14.60 -12.25
N LEU A 21 -24.19 13.30 -12.46
CA LEU A 21 -24.19 12.35 -11.34
C LEU A 21 -23.02 12.75 -10.45
N PRO A 22 -23.23 12.91 -9.14
CA PRO A 22 -22.15 13.22 -8.24
C PRO A 22 -21.07 12.13 -8.41
N ALA A 23 -19.81 12.55 -8.59
CA ALA A 23 -18.71 11.60 -8.70
C ALA A 23 -18.73 10.71 -7.46
N GLU A 24 -18.69 9.40 -7.67
CA GLU A 24 -18.62 8.43 -6.58
C GLU A 24 -17.38 8.66 -5.75
N VAL A 25 -17.53 8.67 -4.44
CA VAL A 25 -16.43 8.87 -3.49
C VAL A 25 -15.88 7.50 -3.07
N LEU A 26 -14.69 7.18 -3.52
CA LEU A 26 -13.98 5.93 -3.18
C LEU A 26 -13.11 6.15 -1.94
N ARG A 27 -13.26 5.30 -0.94
CA ARG A 27 -12.53 5.36 0.33
C ARG A 27 -11.26 4.53 0.22
N LEU A 28 -10.11 5.20 0.11
CA LEU A 28 -8.77 4.61 0.12
C LEU A 28 -8.25 4.57 1.56
N ALA A 29 -8.17 3.40 2.16
CA ALA A 29 -7.63 3.23 3.51
C ALA A 29 -6.14 2.84 3.47
N GLY A 30 -5.37 3.37 4.42
CA GLY A 30 -3.96 3.02 4.58
C GLY A 30 -3.39 3.51 5.90
N ASN A 31 -2.24 2.98 6.29
CA ASN A 31 -1.49 3.40 7.47
C ASN A 31 -0.52 4.54 7.13
N ILE A 32 0.10 5.11 8.17
CA ILE A 32 1.26 5.99 8.00
C ILE A 32 2.41 5.14 7.47
N TRP A 33 2.82 5.39 6.23
CA TRP A 33 3.90 4.67 5.54
C TRP A 33 4.60 5.61 4.56
N PRO A 34 5.39 6.57 5.08
CA PRO A 34 6.05 7.56 4.23
C PRO A 34 7.15 6.91 3.38
N PRO A 35 7.39 7.44 2.17
CA PRO A 35 6.73 8.59 1.55
C PRO A 35 5.44 8.25 0.80
N TYR A 36 4.88 7.05 0.94
CA TYR A 36 3.78 6.52 0.11
C TYR A 36 2.41 6.97 0.59
N THR A 37 2.15 6.88 1.90
CA THR A 37 0.88 7.25 2.54
C THR A 37 1.11 7.97 3.86
N GLY A 38 0.26 8.98 4.15
CA GLY A 38 0.25 9.72 5.40
C GLY A 38 -0.41 11.08 5.25
N LYS A 39 -1.39 11.40 6.06
CA LYS A 39 -2.14 12.68 6.00
C LYS A 39 -1.26 13.92 6.15
N SER A 40 -0.12 13.80 6.83
CA SER A 40 0.84 14.89 7.02
C SER A 40 1.78 15.10 5.82
N LEU A 41 1.77 14.20 4.83
CA LEU A 41 2.61 14.28 3.66
C LEU A 41 1.96 15.18 2.58
N PRO A 42 2.76 15.83 1.71
CA PRO A 42 2.24 16.47 0.50
C PRO A 42 1.40 15.48 -0.31
N GLY A 43 0.21 15.90 -0.75
CA GLY A 43 -0.72 15.03 -1.48
C GLY A 43 -1.20 13.78 -0.73
N GLU A 44 -1.00 13.75 0.61
CA GLU A 44 -1.21 12.60 1.49
C GLU A 44 -0.31 11.39 1.17
N GLY A 45 0.76 11.64 0.40
CA GLY A 45 1.80 10.69 0.02
C GLY A 45 1.75 10.25 -1.43
N LEU A 46 2.90 9.81 -1.92
CA LEU A 46 3.15 9.52 -3.34
C LEU A 46 2.13 8.54 -3.94
N SER A 47 1.80 7.47 -3.24
CA SER A 47 0.84 6.49 -3.77
C SER A 47 -0.60 7.00 -3.74
N VAL A 48 -0.97 7.79 -2.73
CA VAL A 48 -2.30 8.41 -2.64
C VAL A 48 -2.50 9.40 -3.78
N GLU A 49 -1.50 10.25 -4.03
CA GLU A 49 -1.54 11.24 -5.12
C GLU A 49 -1.66 10.57 -6.50
N LEU A 50 -0.88 9.51 -6.76
CA LEU A 50 -0.95 8.75 -8.01
C LEU A 50 -2.31 8.09 -8.20
N ILE A 51 -2.83 7.40 -7.18
CA ILE A 51 -4.14 6.74 -7.21
C ILE A 51 -5.24 7.79 -7.43
N ARG A 52 -5.22 8.88 -6.64
CA ARG A 52 -6.19 9.97 -6.76
C ARG A 52 -6.19 10.55 -8.18
N THR A 53 -5.02 10.91 -8.70
CA THR A 53 -4.91 11.49 -10.04
C THR A 53 -5.44 10.57 -11.12
N ALA A 54 -5.17 9.27 -11.04
CA ALA A 54 -5.65 8.30 -12.01
C ALA A 54 -7.18 8.14 -11.93
N LEU A 55 -7.73 7.97 -10.73
CA LEU A 55 -9.16 7.74 -10.52
C LEU A 55 -10.00 8.99 -10.81
N GLU A 56 -9.52 10.20 -10.50
CA GLU A 56 -10.20 11.45 -10.84
C GLU A 56 -10.33 11.64 -12.36
N ARG A 57 -9.35 11.21 -13.14
CA ARG A 57 -9.48 11.16 -14.61
C ARG A 57 -10.54 10.17 -15.09
N GLY A 58 -10.80 9.14 -14.30
CA GLY A 58 -11.89 8.17 -14.50
C GLY A 58 -13.25 8.64 -13.99
N GLY A 59 -13.35 9.86 -13.45
CA GLY A 59 -14.60 10.44 -12.95
C GLY A 59 -14.93 10.09 -11.50
N TYR A 60 -14.02 9.48 -10.75
CA TYR A 60 -14.18 9.18 -9.32
C TYR A 60 -13.64 10.31 -8.45
N ARG A 61 -14.05 10.34 -7.19
CA ARG A 61 -13.37 11.12 -6.13
C ARG A 61 -12.73 10.15 -5.16
N VAL A 62 -11.56 10.52 -4.62
CA VAL A 62 -10.82 9.67 -3.67
C VAL A 62 -10.71 10.38 -2.33
N GLU A 63 -11.20 9.74 -1.28
CA GLU A 63 -10.98 10.12 0.11
C GLU A 63 -9.96 9.18 0.73
N TYR A 64 -8.81 9.71 1.20
CA TYR A 64 -7.82 8.94 1.93
C TYR A 64 -8.15 8.89 3.42
N ILE A 65 -8.22 7.67 3.96
CA ILE A 65 -8.56 7.40 5.37
C ILE A 65 -7.35 6.76 6.03
N GLU A 66 -6.69 7.52 6.91
CA GLU A 66 -5.55 7.04 7.67
C GLU A 66 -6.00 6.23 8.88
N VAL A 67 -5.64 4.96 8.90
CA VAL A 67 -5.95 4.00 9.96
C VAL A 67 -4.81 2.98 10.08
N PRO A 68 -4.65 2.28 11.22
CA PRO A 68 -3.71 1.16 11.31
C PRO A 68 -3.96 0.12 10.21
N TRP A 69 -2.88 -0.48 9.66
CA TRP A 69 -2.95 -1.37 8.51
C TRP A 69 -3.94 -2.54 8.69
N GLU A 70 -3.94 -3.19 9.85
CA GLU A 70 -4.90 -4.27 10.14
C GLU A 70 -6.35 -3.77 10.07
N ARG A 71 -6.62 -2.52 10.49
CA ARG A 71 -7.95 -1.90 10.39
C ARG A 71 -8.30 -1.58 8.94
N ALA A 72 -7.32 -1.14 8.12
CA ALA A 72 -7.53 -0.94 6.69
C ALA A 72 -7.95 -2.25 6.00
N LEU A 73 -7.24 -3.35 6.28
CA LEU A 73 -7.57 -4.68 5.75
C LEU A 73 -8.93 -5.21 6.24
N PHE A 74 -9.23 -5.02 7.53
CA PHE A 74 -10.53 -5.40 8.07
C PHE A 74 -11.66 -4.62 7.40
N GLY A 75 -11.49 -3.29 7.24
CA GLY A 75 -12.48 -2.43 6.58
C GLY A 75 -12.63 -2.72 5.09
N LEU A 76 -11.55 -3.09 4.40
CA LEU A 76 -11.60 -3.58 3.01
C LEU A 76 -12.50 -4.83 2.90
N ARG A 77 -12.32 -5.78 3.82
CA ARG A 77 -13.04 -7.05 3.81
C ARG A 77 -14.52 -6.90 4.15
N ASN A 78 -14.89 -5.97 5.04
CA ASN A 78 -16.29 -5.76 5.47
C ASN A 78 -17.01 -4.65 4.72
N GLY A 79 -16.37 -4.02 3.71
CA GLY A 79 -16.95 -2.96 2.90
C GLY A 79 -16.95 -1.57 3.53
N SER A 80 -16.31 -1.38 4.71
CA SER A 80 -16.13 -0.04 5.31
C SER A 80 -15.21 0.84 4.48
N TYR A 81 -14.27 0.24 3.75
CA TYR A 81 -13.38 0.89 2.80
C TYR A 81 -13.46 0.19 1.45
N ASP A 82 -13.21 0.92 0.37
CA ASP A 82 -13.38 0.40 -0.97
C ASP A 82 -12.07 -0.14 -1.54
N MET A 83 -10.94 0.43 -1.11
CA MET A 83 -9.62 0.09 -1.63
C MET A 83 -8.50 0.39 -0.63
N VAL A 84 -7.36 -0.24 -0.85
CA VAL A 84 -6.08 0.02 -0.19
C VAL A 84 -4.97 0.05 -1.23
N ASN A 85 -3.83 0.68 -0.94
CA ASN A 85 -2.61 0.45 -1.69
C ASN A 85 -1.80 -0.65 -0.99
N GLY A 86 -1.33 -1.62 -1.74
CA GLY A 86 -0.62 -2.75 -1.13
C GLY A 86 -0.02 -3.71 -2.14
N TRP A 87 0.66 -4.70 -1.61
CA TRP A 87 1.17 -5.79 -2.42
C TRP A 87 0.08 -6.84 -2.59
N PRO A 88 -0.24 -7.23 -3.83
CA PRO A 88 -1.14 -8.36 -4.08
C PRO A 88 -0.59 -9.62 -3.43
N THR A 89 -1.44 -10.37 -2.73
CA THR A 89 -1.06 -11.62 -2.08
C THR A 89 -2.10 -12.69 -2.34
N LEU A 90 -1.69 -13.95 -2.44
CA LEU A 90 -2.61 -15.09 -2.62
C LEU A 90 -3.63 -15.19 -1.47
N LYS A 91 -3.23 -14.82 -0.25
CA LYS A 91 -4.12 -14.84 0.93
C LYS A 91 -5.29 -13.84 0.86
N ARG A 92 -5.32 -12.94 -0.13
CA ARG A 92 -6.38 -11.92 -0.33
C ARG A 92 -7.09 -12.02 -1.67
N VAL A 93 -6.66 -12.89 -2.56
CA VAL A 93 -7.19 -13.00 -3.93
C VAL A 93 -8.69 -13.32 -3.97
N ASP A 94 -9.22 -14.02 -2.97
CA ASP A 94 -10.63 -14.43 -2.94
C ASP A 94 -11.62 -13.27 -2.77
N TYR A 95 -11.17 -12.14 -2.20
CA TYR A 95 -12.03 -11.00 -1.92
C TYR A 95 -11.50 -9.66 -2.46
N THR A 96 -10.46 -9.68 -3.30
CA THR A 96 -9.89 -8.46 -3.87
C THR A 96 -9.54 -8.61 -5.34
N LEU A 97 -9.60 -7.47 -6.06
CA LEU A 97 -9.00 -7.29 -7.37
C LEU A 97 -7.82 -6.32 -7.24
N SER A 98 -6.79 -6.50 -8.05
CA SER A 98 -5.61 -5.64 -8.01
C SER A 98 -5.32 -5.04 -9.38
N SER A 99 -4.91 -3.77 -9.41
CA SER A 99 -4.36 -3.13 -10.60
C SER A 99 -2.98 -3.70 -10.96
N ARG A 100 -2.45 -3.32 -12.13
CA ARG A 100 -1.01 -3.44 -12.37
C ARG A 100 -0.23 -2.64 -11.32
N PRO A 101 0.97 -3.09 -10.96
CA PRO A 101 1.83 -2.30 -10.09
C PRO A 101 2.12 -0.93 -10.73
N PHE A 102 1.93 0.13 -9.94
CA PHE A 102 2.23 1.50 -10.36
C PHE A 102 3.52 2.04 -9.71
N LEU A 103 4.03 1.36 -8.68
CA LEU A 103 5.32 1.60 -8.04
C LEU A 103 6.01 0.27 -7.73
N VAL A 104 7.31 0.32 -7.49
CA VAL A 104 8.10 -0.84 -7.05
C VAL A 104 8.78 -0.50 -5.73
N ASN A 105 8.49 -1.30 -4.72
CA ASN A 105 9.16 -1.28 -3.42
C ASN A 105 10.41 -2.17 -3.46
N ARG A 106 11.48 -1.69 -2.83
CA ARG A 106 12.71 -2.46 -2.60
C ARG A 106 12.79 -2.79 -1.11
N MET A 107 12.48 -4.04 -0.76
CA MET A 107 12.51 -4.48 0.63
C MET A 107 13.93 -4.78 1.04
N ARG A 108 14.41 -4.10 2.07
CA ARG A 108 15.79 -4.18 2.57
C ARG A 108 15.81 -4.53 4.06
N TRP A 109 16.73 -5.43 4.40
CA TRP A 109 17.09 -5.65 5.79
C TRP A 109 17.87 -4.45 6.32
N VAL A 110 17.54 -4.02 7.54
CA VAL A 110 18.22 -2.97 8.28
C VAL A 110 18.79 -3.57 9.56
N GLN A 111 20.03 -3.24 9.84
CA GLN A 111 20.78 -3.71 11.00
C GLN A 111 21.45 -2.53 11.73
N ARG A 112 21.99 -2.79 12.93
CA ARG A 112 22.87 -1.83 13.58
C ARG A 112 24.14 -1.66 12.75
N ARG A 113 24.63 -0.44 12.63
CA ARG A 113 25.89 -0.15 11.96
C ARG A 113 27.03 -0.86 12.69
N GLY A 114 27.93 -1.47 11.92
CA GLY A 114 29.02 -2.29 12.42
C GLY A 114 28.67 -3.75 12.66
N SER A 115 27.39 -4.16 12.50
CA SER A 115 27.05 -5.56 12.37
C SER A 115 27.59 -6.13 11.06
N ASP A 116 28.07 -7.36 11.10
CA ASP A 116 28.64 -8.09 9.96
C ASP A 116 27.65 -9.08 9.34
N PHE A 117 26.37 -9.03 9.76
CA PHE A 117 25.34 -9.89 9.18
C PHE A 117 25.23 -9.68 7.66
N ARG A 118 25.10 -10.77 6.94
CA ARG A 118 24.86 -10.80 5.49
C ARG A 118 23.68 -11.68 5.20
N TYR A 119 22.78 -11.16 4.38
CA TYR A 119 21.60 -11.92 3.95
C TYR A 119 21.97 -12.82 2.76
N ASP A 120 21.82 -14.11 2.95
CA ASP A 120 22.00 -15.15 1.92
C ASP A 120 20.84 -16.15 1.99
N GLY A 121 19.62 -15.64 1.72
CA GLY A 121 18.40 -16.40 1.83
C GLY A 121 17.87 -16.53 3.26
N LEU A 122 16.67 -17.14 3.40
CA LEU A 122 15.94 -17.19 4.67
C LEU A 122 16.66 -17.98 5.76
N ASP A 123 17.46 -18.99 5.39
CA ASP A 123 18.20 -19.78 6.37
C ASP A 123 19.29 -18.97 7.07
N SER A 124 19.82 -17.90 6.45
CA SER A 124 20.75 -16.99 7.09
C SER A 124 20.18 -16.19 8.25
N LEU A 125 18.83 -16.10 8.34
CA LEU A 125 18.12 -15.42 9.43
C LEU A 125 17.98 -16.28 10.70
N ILE A 126 18.31 -17.57 10.62
CA ILE A 126 18.17 -18.47 11.77
C ILE A 126 19.17 -18.07 12.84
N GLY A 127 18.67 -17.85 14.07
CA GLY A 127 19.46 -17.38 15.19
C GLY A 127 19.54 -15.85 15.33
N TYR A 128 19.03 -15.09 14.35
CA TYR A 128 18.92 -13.64 14.41
C TYR A 128 17.46 -13.24 14.67
N PRO A 129 17.10 -12.71 15.85
CA PRO A 129 15.78 -12.14 16.10
C PRO A 129 15.49 -11.00 15.14
N ILE A 130 14.30 -11.01 14.52
CA ILE A 130 13.89 -10.02 13.53
C ILE A 130 12.60 -9.29 13.96
N ALA A 131 12.50 -7.99 13.66
CA ALA A 131 11.27 -7.23 13.83
C ALA A 131 10.62 -7.00 12.45
N LEU A 132 9.34 -7.31 12.35
CA LEU A 132 8.52 -7.13 11.14
C LEU A 132 7.36 -6.17 11.43
N SER A 133 6.87 -5.47 10.43
CA SER A 133 5.70 -4.61 10.56
C SER A 133 4.43 -5.45 10.73
N ARG A 134 3.64 -5.12 11.75
CA ARG A 134 2.42 -5.86 12.09
C ARG A 134 1.41 -5.83 10.95
N GLY A 135 0.89 -7.00 10.61
CA GLY A 135 -0.11 -7.17 9.55
C GLY A 135 0.46 -7.10 8.13
N TYR A 136 1.77 -6.86 7.95
CA TYR A 136 2.39 -6.97 6.63
C TYR A 136 2.55 -8.44 6.24
N MET A 137 2.55 -8.66 4.93
CA MET A 137 2.83 -9.96 4.32
C MET A 137 3.98 -9.77 3.36
N TYR A 138 5.15 -10.27 3.76
CA TYR A 138 6.37 -10.07 3.00
C TYR A 138 6.57 -11.15 1.93
N SER A 139 6.49 -12.41 2.34
CA SER A 139 6.37 -13.60 1.48
C SER A 139 5.87 -14.77 2.30
N ASP A 140 5.23 -15.75 1.66
CA ASP A 140 4.72 -16.93 2.39
C ASP A 140 5.88 -17.69 3.07
N GLU A 141 7.07 -17.75 2.42
CA GLU A 141 8.24 -18.42 2.97
C GLU A 141 8.82 -17.72 4.21
N LEU A 142 8.79 -16.39 4.27
CA LEU A 142 9.21 -15.64 5.45
C LEU A 142 8.13 -15.67 6.53
N ASP A 143 6.89 -15.40 6.12
CA ASP A 143 5.78 -15.18 7.04
C ASP A 143 5.39 -16.47 7.78
N ASP A 144 5.41 -17.61 7.09
CA ASP A 144 5.03 -18.91 7.63
C ASP A 144 6.24 -19.72 8.20
N ASN A 145 7.47 -19.19 8.13
CA ASN A 145 8.67 -19.91 8.61
C ASN A 145 8.73 -19.92 10.15
N ALA A 146 8.43 -21.06 10.75
CA ALA A 146 8.44 -21.25 12.20
C ALA A 146 9.86 -21.33 12.81
N ARG A 147 10.91 -21.45 11.99
CA ARG A 147 12.32 -21.50 12.47
C ARG A 147 12.87 -20.11 12.79
N LEU A 148 12.20 -19.04 12.33
CA LEU A 148 12.62 -17.66 12.51
C LEU A 148 12.04 -17.06 13.80
N GLN A 149 12.85 -16.33 14.53
CA GLN A 149 12.43 -15.59 15.72
C GLN A 149 11.87 -14.23 15.30
N LYS A 150 10.56 -14.16 15.11
CA LYS A 150 9.84 -12.98 14.61
C LYS A 150 9.16 -12.22 15.75
N GLY A 151 9.52 -10.95 15.93
CA GLY A 151 8.76 -9.96 16.68
C GLY A 151 8.01 -9.02 15.74
N TYR A 152 6.99 -8.31 16.26
CA TYR A 152 6.18 -7.40 15.45
C TYR A 152 6.16 -6.00 16.07
N ALA A 153 6.38 -5.00 15.21
CA ALA A 153 6.33 -3.60 15.54
C ALA A 153 5.14 -2.91 14.85
N ALA A 154 4.63 -1.85 15.42
CA ALA A 154 3.53 -1.08 14.84
C ALA A 154 4.00 -0.14 13.71
N SER A 155 5.30 0.19 13.67
CA SER A 155 5.91 1.06 12.66
C SER A 155 7.39 0.74 12.48
N PHE A 156 7.97 1.21 11.36
CA PHE A 156 9.42 1.10 11.15
C PHE A 156 10.22 1.80 12.28
N VAL A 157 9.81 2.97 12.74
CA VAL A 157 10.49 3.69 13.83
C VAL A 157 10.57 2.84 15.09
N GLN A 158 9.48 2.15 15.45
CA GLN A 158 9.49 1.22 16.59
C GLN A 158 10.40 0.03 16.33
N ALA A 159 10.40 -0.55 15.13
CA ALA A 159 11.27 -1.65 14.76
C ALA A 159 12.75 -1.24 14.79
N ALA A 160 13.08 -0.04 14.28
CA ALA A 160 14.41 0.55 14.35
C ALA A 160 14.88 0.75 15.79
N ALA A 161 14.01 1.26 16.66
CA ALA A 161 14.30 1.39 18.10
C ALA A 161 14.57 0.02 18.77
N MET A 162 13.89 -1.05 18.33
CA MET A 162 14.19 -2.41 18.81
C MET A 162 15.57 -2.89 18.38
N VAL A 163 15.99 -2.58 17.12
CA VAL A 163 17.34 -2.88 16.62
C VAL A 163 18.39 -2.08 17.42
N LEU A 164 18.18 -0.79 17.60
CA LEU A 164 19.09 0.09 18.36
C LEU A 164 19.25 -0.35 19.81
N ALA A 165 18.16 -0.82 20.42
CA ALA A 165 18.18 -1.33 21.80
C ALA A 165 18.74 -2.76 21.93
N GLY A 166 19.12 -3.42 20.81
CA GLY A 166 19.60 -4.80 20.82
C GLY A 166 18.54 -5.84 21.18
N ARG A 167 17.25 -5.50 21.06
CA ARG A 167 16.15 -6.44 21.30
C ARG A 167 15.91 -7.39 20.12
N VAL A 168 16.27 -6.93 18.94
CA VAL A 168 16.30 -7.70 17.69
C VAL A 168 17.56 -7.29 16.92
N ASP A 169 18.01 -8.15 16.02
CA ASP A 169 19.21 -7.89 15.21
C ASP A 169 18.86 -7.16 13.91
N LEU A 170 17.68 -7.44 13.35
CA LEU A 170 17.29 -6.98 12.03
C LEU A 170 15.84 -6.48 12.02
N THR A 171 15.56 -5.57 11.08
CA THR A 171 14.19 -5.27 10.65
C THR A 171 14.11 -5.20 9.13
N LEU A 172 12.93 -5.42 8.57
CA LEU A 172 12.69 -5.44 7.13
C LEU A 172 11.70 -4.34 6.75
N GLU A 173 12.11 -3.44 5.85
CA GLU A 173 11.25 -2.36 5.38
C GLU A 173 11.60 -1.93 3.96
N ASP A 174 10.73 -1.16 3.32
CA ASP A 174 11.01 -0.51 2.04
C ASP A 174 12.15 0.52 2.16
N GLU A 175 13.07 0.50 1.21
CA GLU A 175 14.26 1.35 1.21
C GLU A 175 13.93 2.84 1.33
N ARG A 176 12.90 3.35 0.61
CA ARG A 176 12.53 4.76 0.66
C ARG A 176 11.89 5.13 2.00
N THR A 177 11.12 4.22 2.59
CA THR A 177 10.55 4.40 3.93
C THR A 177 11.67 4.49 4.97
N VAL A 178 12.65 3.60 4.92
CA VAL A 178 13.83 3.66 5.79
C VAL A 178 14.53 5.00 5.64
N LEU A 179 14.89 5.40 4.41
CA LEU A 179 15.59 6.65 4.14
C LEU A 179 14.79 7.86 4.62
N PHE A 180 13.47 7.88 4.40
CA PHE A 180 12.61 8.96 4.88
C PHE A 180 12.71 9.14 6.40
N HIS A 181 12.60 8.04 7.16
CA HIS A 181 12.68 8.10 8.62
C HIS A 181 14.09 8.43 9.13
N LEU A 182 15.12 7.91 8.48
CA LEU A 182 16.52 8.24 8.82
C LEU A 182 16.81 9.74 8.63
N GLU A 183 16.21 10.38 7.62
CA GLU A 183 16.42 11.79 7.35
C GLU A 183 15.61 12.72 8.25
N ARG A 184 14.40 12.31 8.65
CA ARG A 184 13.40 13.21 9.24
C ARG A 184 13.07 12.93 10.69
N GLU A 185 13.14 11.69 11.15
CA GLU A 185 12.62 11.29 12.45
C GLU A 185 13.67 10.68 13.38
N LEU A 186 14.67 9.99 12.84
CA LEU A 186 15.65 9.28 13.66
C LEU A 186 16.88 10.14 14.02
N GLY A 187 17.00 11.35 13.49
CA GLY A 187 17.99 12.34 13.92
C GLY A 187 19.40 11.78 14.09
N HIS A 188 19.92 11.77 15.33
CA HIS A 188 21.26 11.25 15.64
C HIS A 188 21.39 9.72 15.48
N GLU A 189 20.28 8.99 15.59
CA GLU A 189 20.27 7.52 15.50
C GLU A 189 20.45 7.02 14.06
N ARG A 190 20.27 7.91 13.06
CA ARG A 190 20.45 7.56 11.64
C ARG A 190 21.81 6.92 11.35
N ASP A 191 22.86 7.41 12.02
CA ASP A 191 24.22 6.94 11.79
C ASP A 191 24.52 5.60 12.51
N GLU A 192 23.62 5.15 13.38
CA GLU A 192 23.74 3.86 14.07
C GLU A 192 23.06 2.71 13.31
N LEU A 193 22.34 3.00 12.23
CA LEU A 193 21.68 2.00 11.39
C LEU A 193 22.35 1.91 10.02
N SER A 194 22.26 0.74 9.40
CA SER A 194 22.74 0.50 8.04
C SER A 194 21.88 -0.54 7.34
N PHE A 195 21.82 -0.43 6.00
CA PHE A 195 21.28 -1.53 5.22
C PHE A 195 22.22 -2.73 5.20
N VAL A 196 21.65 -3.92 5.33
CA VAL A 196 22.35 -5.15 4.96
C VAL A 196 22.59 -5.13 3.45
N PRO A 197 23.79 -5.54 2.97
CA PRO A 197 24.05 -5.65 1.53
C PRO A 197 23.05 -6.52 0.80
N GLY A 198 22.66 -6.12 -0.41
CA GLY A 198 21.62 -6.79 -1.19
C GLY A 198 20.21 -6.31 -0.89
N GLU A 199 19.24 -6.95 -1.46
CA GLU A 199 17.81 -6.70 -1.22
C GLU A 199 17.09 -8.01 -0.86
N PHE A 200 16.09 -7.97 0.00
CA PHE A 200 15.26 -9.14 0.27
C PHE A 200 14.41 -9.50 -0.95
N ARG A 201 13.68 -8.53 -1.45
CA ARG A 201 12.89 -8.68 -2.69
C ARG A 201 12.46 -7.32 -3.25
N ARG A 202 12.00 -7.34 -4.49
CA ARG A 202 11.20 -6.26 -5.08
C ARG A 202 9.73 -6.64 -5.04
N ALA A 203 8.88 -5.70 -4.67
CA ALA A 203 7.45 -5.90 -4.60
C ALA A 203 6.72 -4.80 -5.36
N GLY A 204 5.82 -5.19 -6.26
CA GLY A 204 4.97 -4.26 -7.00
C GLY A 204 3.86 -3.71 -6.12
N LEU A 205 3.81 -2.38 -5.93
CA LEU A 205 2.74 -1.72 -5.22
C LEU A 205 1.56 -1.47 -6.15
N SER A 206 0.40 -1.98 -5.80
CA SER A 206 -0.82 -1.93 -6.61
C SER A 206 -1.97 -1.28 -5.84
N LEU A 207 -2.96 -0.80 -6.57
CA LEU A 207 -4.29 -0.54 -6.01
C LEU A 207 -4.99 -1.87 -5.82
N VAL A 208 -5.47 -2.13 -4.61
CA VAL A 208 -6.21 -3.33 -4.22
C VAL A 208 -7.62 -2.92 -3.85
N VAL A 209 -8.61 -3.40 -4.58
CA VAL A 209 -10.03 -3.07 -4.46
C VAL A 209 -10.79 -4.30 -3.98
N ARG A 210 -11.76 -4.14 -3.08
CA ARG A 210 -12.65 -5.26 -2.71
C ARG A 210 -13.40 -5.76 -3.94
N SER A 211 -13.46 -7.08 -4.14
CA SER A 211 -14.01 -7.69 -5.36
C SER A 211 -15.53 -7.57 -5.47
N ASP A 212 -16.23 -7.36 -4.35
CA ASP A 212 -17.69 -7.17 -4.29
C ASP A 212 -18.12 -5.70 -4.49
N HIS A 213 -17.15 -4.78 -4.74
CA HIS A 213 -17.51 -3.41 -5.12
C HIS A 213 -18.14 -3.41 -6.53
N PRO A 214 -19.30 -2.72 -6.75
CA PRO A 214 -20.01 -2.75 -8.03
C PRO A 214 -19.16 -2.38 -9.25
N GLN A 215 -18.17 -1.50 -9.06
CA GLN A 215 -17.28 -0.98 -10.10
C GLN A 215 -15.82 -1.46 -9.91
N ALA A 216 -15.58 -2.55 -9.17
CA ALA A 216 -14.23 -3.01 -8.87
C ALA A 216 -13.35 -3.16 -10.12
N THR A 217 -13.91 -3.75 -11.17
CA THR A 217 -13.21 -3.94 -12.47
C THR A 217 -12.84 -2.61 -13.13
N ASP A 218 -13.75 -1.64 -13.15
CA ASP A 218 -13.52 -0.34 -13.76
C ASP A 218 -12.50 0.48 -12.97
N ILE A 219 -12.56 0.41 -11.63
CA ILE A 219 -11.61 1.07 -10.73
C ILE A 219 -10.20 0.56 -10.96
N VAL A 220 -9.98 -0.76 -10.98
CA VAL A 220 -8.64 -1.30 -11.22
C VAL A 220 -8.16 -1.06 -12.66
N ALA A 221 -9.07 -0.99 -13.63
CA ALA A 221 -8.76 -0.72 -15.03
C ALA A 221 -8.18 0.69 -15.23
N THR A 222 -8.56 1.66 -14.41
CA THR A 222 -8.06 3.05 -14.48
C THR A 222 -6.54 3.13 -14.26
N LEU A 223 -5.97 2.22 -13.46
CA LEU A 223 -4.53 2.09 -13.25
C LEU A 223 -3.89 0.99 -14.13
N GLY A 224 -4.66 0.46 -15.10
CA GLY A 224 -4.28 -0.68 -15.92
C GLY A 224 -4.66 -2.00 -15.26
N PHE A 225 -5.27 -2.92 -16.06
CA PHE A 225 -5.53 -4.28 -15.59
C PHE A 225 -4.22 -4.98 -15.24
N GLY A 226 -4.10 -5.49 -14.03
CA GLY A 226 -3.17 -6.54 -13.71
C GLY A 226 -3.68 -7.83 -14.37
N GLU A 227 -2.98 -8.37 -15.34
CA GLU A 227 -3.11 -9.80 -15.60
C GLU A 227 -2.87 -10.50 -14.28
N GLN A 228 -3.75 -11.46 -13.95
CA GLN A 228 -3.75 -12.13 -12.66
C GLN A 228 -2.33 -12.50 -12.25
N TRP A 229 -1.85 -11.96 -11.16
CA TRP A 229 -0.59 -12.35 -10.49
C TRP A 229 -0.65 -13.78 -9.93
N ASN A 230 -1.48 -14.63 -10.54
CA ASN A 230 -1.67 -16.04 -10.23
C ASN A 230 -0.63 -16.94 -10.92
N GLN A 231 0.41 -16.39 -11.51
CA GLN A 231 1.50 -17.23 -11.98
C GLN A 231 2.40 -17.56 -10.78
N LYS A 232 2.29 -18.84 -10.33
CA LYS A 232 3.28 -19.46 -9.46
C LYS A 232 4.67 -19.16 -10.02
N PRO A 233 5.65 -18.77 -9.17
CA PRO A 233 7.03 -18.78 -9.60
C PRO A 233 7.39 -20.22 -9.99
N THR A 234 7.80 -20.39 -11.23
CA THR A 234 8.46 -21.60 -11.73
C THR A 234 9.82 -21.74 -11.08
#